data_5bfe40da02b0b9a001e77c02ce3fe0da
#
_entry.id   5bfe40da02b0b9a001e77c02ce3fe0da
#
_cell.length_a   1.000
_cell.length_b   1.000
_cell.length_c   1.000
_cell.angle_alpha   90.00
_cell.angle_beta   90.00
_cell.angle_gamma   90.00
#
_symmetry.space_group_name_H-M   'P 1'
#
loop_
_entity.id
_entity.type
_entity.pdbx_description
1 polymer ?
#
loop_
_entity_poly.entity_id
_entity_poly.type
_entity_poly.pdbx_seq_one_letter_code
_entity_poly.pdbx_strand_id
1 'polypeptide(L)'
;MRSRGAPSDEASPSECLLRRMSTVAITLATRSPARLLVWITPIVAVLLAYPWIATQYQAMLLAYGLVMAIAALGFNLLLGYTGLLSFGHSAFFGVGAYTVALMVKYLRISSMELFLAGAIVASVLVAALFGVVCVRYTRIFFGILTLALSQVLWSLAFKFFWVTGGTDGLRVPTPALLGMAGAKADKMEFLSHTYYYYVLVIFLACVAVMWVIVHSPFGKALQAIRDNETRAEFVGVQVWHYRWVAFLVSGVFTGVAGALWVPLNGLITPDNLHWTFSGKIVFMTVLGGFRAFTGPIIGAVLYNYLEAYAVGHTVYWQFVLGTVLVVLVLSLPTGVVGTAGRLLERWRSEGRSR
;
A
#
# COMPACT_ATOMS: atom_id res chain seq x y z
N MET A 1 74.12 -8.11 -0.61
CA MET A 1 73.04 -8.12 0.38
C MET A 1 71.79 -7.51 -0.21
N ARG A 2 70.80 -8.36 -0.61
CA ARG A 2 69.50 -7.93 -1.21
C ARG A 2 68.46 -8.01 -0.07
N SER A 3 67.92 -6.87 0.35
CA SER A 3 66.75 -6.80 1.23
C SER A 3 65.47 -6.95 0.41
N ARG A 4 64.74 -8.05 0.64
CA ARG A 4 63.39 -8.29 0.13
C ARG A 4 62.40 -7.46 0.93
N GLY A 5 61.77 -6.44 0.30
CA GLY A 5 60.61 -5.77 0.83
C GLY A 5 59.40 -6.69 0.78
N ALA A 6 58.72 -6.92 1.90
CA ALA A 6 57.43 -7.60 1.95
C ALA A 6 56.32 -6.65 1.41
N PRO A 7 55.30 -7.13 0.68
CA PRO A 7 54.17 -6.32 0.31
C PRO A 7 53.24 -6.14 1.51
N SER A 8 53.01 -4.88 1.90
CA SER A 8 52.00 -4.50 2.90
C SER A 8 50.61 -4.55 2.25
N ASP A 9 49.93 -5.66 2.45
CA ASP A 9 48.52 -5.87 2.07
C ASP A 9 47.60 -5.35 3.19
N GLU A 10 47.66 -4.07 3.47
CA GLU A 10 46.64 -3.39 4.29
C GLU A 10 45.63 -2.71 3.36
N ALA A 11 44.56 -3.45 2.96
CA ALA A 11 43.42 -2.86 2.31
C ALA A 11 42.79 -1.80 3.24
N SER A 12 42.63 -0.57 2.74
CA SER A 12 42.10 0.52 3.51
C SER A 12 40.68 0.21 4.01
N PRO A 13 40.28 0.73 5.20
CA PRO A 13 38.92 0.50 5.74
C PRO A 13 37.79 0.88 4.76
N SER A 14 38.06 1.81 3.85
CA SER A 14 37.15 2.22 2.77
C SER A 14 36.98 1.19 1.67
N GLU A 15 38.05 0.45 1.30
CA GLU A 15 37.97 -0.62 0.31
C GLU A 15 37.26 -1.87 0.87
N CYS A 16 37.41 -2.15 2.16
CA CYS A 16 36.69 -3.23 2.83
C CYS A 16 35.18 -2.95 2.91
N LEU A 17 34.78 -1.70 3.14
CA LEU A 17 33.38 -1.23 3.11
C LEU A 17 32.81 -1.31 1.70
N LEU A 18 33.54 -0.84 0.68
CA LEU A 18 33.10 -0.89 -0.72
C LEU A 18 32.96 -2.35 -1.23
N ARG A 19 33.89 -3.25 -0.84
CA ARG A 19 33.76 -4.68 -1.14
C ARG A 19 32.57 -5.33 -0.45
N ARG A 20 32.27 -4.99 0.82
CA ARG A 20 31.07 -5.46 1.52
C ARG A 20 29.79 -4.94 0.89
N MET A 21 29.75 -3.68 0.49
CA MET A 21 28.59 -3.09 -0.19
C MET A 21 28.36 -3.70 -1.57
N SER A 22 29.42 -3.94 -2.36
CA SER A 22 29.31 -4.59 -3.67
C SER A 22 28.88 -6.06 -3.56
N THR A 23 29.35 -6.79 -2.55
CA THR A 23 28.97 -8.20 -2.34
C THR A 23 27.50 -8.32 -1.92
N VAL A 24 27.00 -7.42 -1.10
CA VAL A 24 25.59 -7.37 -0.70
C VAL A 24 24.68 -6.97 -1.87
N ALA A 25 25.12 -6.02 -2.71
CA ALA A 25 24.36 -5.60 -3.89
C ALA A 25 24.28 -6.71 -4.96
N ILE A 26 25.35 -7.45 -5.18
CA ILE A 26 25.41 -8.56 -6.16
C ILE A 26 24.59 -9.76 -5.70
N THR A 27 24.52 -10.04 -4.40
CA THR A 27 23.76 -11.20 -3.85
C THR A 27 22.24 -10.96 -3.92
N LEU A 28 21.78 -9.72 -3.98
CA LEU A 28 20.36 -9.38 -4.14
C LEU A 28 19.90 -9.35 -5.62
N ALA A 29 20.84 -9.18 -6.57
CA ALA A 29 20.54 -9.05 -7.99
C ALA A 29 20.40 -10.39 -8.74
N THR A 30 20.76 -11.53 -8.14
CA THR A 30 20.80 -12.84 -8.83
C THR A 30 19.81 -13.87 -8.29
N ARG A 31 18.68 -13.45 -7.66
CA ARG A 31 17.59 -14.41 -7.43
C ARG A 31 16.89 -14.69 -8.75
N SER A 32 17.18 -15.85 -9.33
CA SER A 32 16.49 -16.36 -10.53
C SER A 32 14.97 -16.26 -10.33
N PRO A 33 14.19 -15.83 -11.33
CA PRO A 33 12.73 -15.68 -11.23
C PRO A 33 12.03 -16.98 -10.76
N ALA A 34 12.64 -18.14 -11.03
CA ALA A 34 12.17 -19.44 -10.58
C ALA A 34 12.15 -19.58 -9.04
N ARG A 35 13.11 -19.00 -8.30
CA ARG A 35 13.10 -19.05 -6.83
C ARG A 35 12.03 -18.15 -6.21
N LEU A 36 11.70 -17.04 -6.84
CA LEU A 36 10.60 -16.18 -6.43
C LEU A 36 9.25 -16.89 -6.61
N LEU A 37 9.05 -17.57 -7.74
CA LEU A 37 7.85 -18.36 -8.00
C LEU A 37 7.64 -19.46 -6.95
N VAL A 38 8.68 -20.17 -6.54
CA VAL A 38 8.61 -21.22 -5.50
C VAL A 38 8.11 -20.69 -4.15
N TRP A 39 8.38 -19.43 -3.80
CA TRP A 39 7.91 -18.83 -2.55
C TRP A 39 6.53 -18.16 -2.68
N ILE A 40 6.16 -17.69 -3.87
CA ILE A 40 4.86 -17.06 -4.12
C ILE A 40 3.75 -18.10 -4.26
N THR A 41 4.00 -19.24 -4.91
CA THR A 41 3.00 -20.28 -5.13
C THR A 41 2.32 -20.79 -3.85
N PRO A 42 3.02 -21.13 -2.74
CA PRO A 42 2.35 -21.58 -1.54
C PRO A 42 1.51 -20.48 -0.88
N ILE A 43 1.94 -19.23 -0.94
CA ILE A 43 1.17 -18.11 -0.41
C ILE A 43 -0.12 -17.92 -1.18
N VAL A 44 -0.05 -17.95 -2.52
CA VAL A 44 -1.23 -17.84 -3.38
C VAL A 44 -2.15 -19.05 -3.18
N ALA A 45 -1.62 -20.26 -3.05
CA ALA A 45 -2.40 -21.45 -2.77
C ALA A 45 -3.15 -21.36 -1.43
N VAL A 46 -2.51 -20.86 -0.38
CA VAL A 46 -3.16 -20.61 0.92
C VAL A 46 -4.26 -19.56 0.79
N LEU A 47 -4.01 -18.45 0.08
CA LEU A 47 -5.04 -17.42 -0.14
C LEU A 47 -6.23 -17.96 -0.95
N LEU A 48 -6.01 -18.83 -1.93
CA LEU A 48 -7.07 -19.46 -2.71
C LEU A 48 -7.89 -20.46 -1.87
N ALA A 49 -7.24 -21.22 -0.98
CA ALA A 49 -7.92 -22.20 -0.13
C ALA A 49 -8.62 -21.56 1.09
N TYR A 50 -8.27 -20.31 1.44
CA TYR A 50 -8.69 -19.67 2.67
C TYR A 50 -10.22 -19.61 2.88
N PRO A 51 -11.07 -19.24 1.89
CA PRO A 51 -12.51 -19.18 2.06
C PRO A 51 -13.18 -20.54 2.36
N TRP A 52 -12.50 -21.65 2.04
CA TRP A 52 -12.99 -23.00 2.29
C TRP A 52 -12.66 -23.52 3.69
N ILE A 53 -11.61 -22.97 4.30
CA ILE A 53 -11.11 -23.41 5.61
C ILE A 53 -11.59 -22.45 6.71
N ALA A 54 -11.67 -21.15 6.42
CA ALA A 54 -12.01 -20.11 7.36
C ALA A 54 -13.52 -19.86 7.46
N THR A 55 -13.95 -19.22 8.55
CA THR A 55 -15.33 -18.76 8.68
C THR A 55 -15.61 -17.61 7.70
N GLN A 56 -16.89 -17.43 7.31
CA GLN A 56 -17.30 -16.31 6.42
C GLN A 56 -16.81 -14.95 6.92
N TYR A 57 -16.84 -14.72 8.25
CA TYR A 57 -16.33 -13.51 8.86
C TYR A 57 -14.81 -13.34 8.66
N GLN A 58 -14.04 -14.40 8.85
CA GLN A 58 -12.58 -14.35 8.64
C GLN A 58 -12.21 -14.14 7.18
N ALA A 59 -12.92 -14.78 6.24
CA ALA A 59 -12.71 -14.55 4.80
C ALA A 59 -13.00 -13.10 4.42
N MET A 60 -14.08 -12.51 4.93
CA MET A 60 -14.40 -11.10 4.73
C MET A 60 -13.34 -10.17 5.36
N LEU A 61 -12.86 -10.49 6.55
CA LEU A 61 -11.81 -9.72 7.22
C LEU A 61 -10.49 -9.74 6.43
N LEU A 62 -10.14 -10.89 5.84
CA LEU A 62 -8.98 -10.99 4.96
C LEU A 62 -9.20 -10.18 3.67
N ALA A 63 -10.40 -10.20 3.07
CA ALA A 63 -10.72 -9.37 1.92
C ALA A 63 -10.51 -7.88 2.21
N TYR A 64 -10.96 -7.39 3.38
CA TYR A 64 -10.64 -6.03 3.83
C TYR A 64 -9.13 -5.79 3.93
N GLY A 65 -8.39 -6.73 4.50
CA GLY A 65 -6.93 -6.68 4.59
C GLY A 65 -6.25 -6.57 3.23
N LEU A 66 -6.71 -7.35 2.23
CA LEU A 66 -6.18 -7.31 0.87
C LEU A 66 -6.48 -5.98 0.16
N VAL A 67 -7.68 -5.44 0.33
CA VAL A 67 -8.05 -4.13 -0.20
C VAL A 67 -7.17 -3.03 0.41
N MET A 68 -7.00 -3.04 1.73
CA MET A 68 -6.13 -2.07 2.40
C MET A 68 -4.65 -2.26 2.02
N ALA A 69 -4.23 -3.48 1.69
CA ALA A 69 -2.89 -3.76 1.18
C ALA A 69 -2.64 -3.11 -0.20
N ILE A 70 -3.65 -3.01 -1.07
CA ILE A 70 -3.54 -2.25 -2.33
C ILE A 70 -3.29 -0.77 -2.03
N ALA A 71 -4.06 -0.17 -1.11
CA ALA A 71 -3.87 1.23 -0.71
C ALA A 71 -2.47 1.45 -0.09
N ALA A 72 -2.04 0.56 0.80
CA ALA A 72 -0.72 0.62 1.43
C ALA A 72 0.43 0.44 0.44
N LEU A 73 0.28 -0.40 -0.60
CA LEU A 73 1.24 -0.52 -1.69
C LEU A 73 1.34 0.78 -2.50
N GLY A 74 0.20 1.39 -2.84
CA GLY A 74 0.16 2.69 -3.50
C GLY A 74 0.88 3.76 -2.68
N PHE A 75 0.58 3.85 -1.39
CA PHE A 75 1.25 4.77 -0.46
C PHE A 75 2.76 4.49 -0.33
N ASN A 76 3.16 3.21 -0.32
CA ASN A 76 4.57 2.83 -0.19
C ASN A 76 5.42 3.25 -1.40
N LEU A 77 4.83 3.41 -2.58
CA LEU A 77 5.54 3.95 -3.73
C LEU A 77 6.05 5.38 -3.43
N LEU A 78 5.28 6.19 -2.69
CA LEU A 78 5.71 7.51 -2.27
C LEU A 78 6.64 7.45 -1.05
N LEU A 79 6.26 6.78 0.04
CA LEU A 79 7.04 6.76 1.26
C LEU A 79 8.32 5.93 1.10
N GLY A 80 8.20 4.71 0.61
CA GLY A 80 9.29 3.74 0.54
C GLY A 80 10.28 4.01 -0.59
N TYR A 81 9.79 4.42 -1.76
CA TYR A 81 10.62 4.58 -2.96
C TYR A 81 10.97 6.03 -3.30
N THR A 82 10.10 7.01 -2.97
CA THR A 82 10.38 8.44 -3.22
C THR A 82 10.80 9.22 -1.97
N GLY A 83 10.55 8.68 -0.77
CA GLY A 83 10.83 9.36 0.49
C GLY A 83 9.83 10.48 0.83
N LEU A 84 8.66 10.51 0.19
CA LEU A 84 7.61 11.51 0.41
C LEU A 84 6.51 10.94 1.31
N LEU A 85 6.33 11.54 2.48
CA LEU A 85 5.25 11.20 3.40
C LEU A 85 4.00 12.01 3.04
N SER A 86 2.94 11.35 2.59
CA SER A 86 1.67 11.98 2.22
C SER A 86 0.58 11.63 3.23
N PHE A 87 -0.12 12.64 3.74
CA PHE A 87 -1.33 12.47 4.56
C PHE A 87 -2.63 12.69 3.77
N GLY A 88 -2.55 12.70 2.45
CA GLY A 88 -3.68 12.93 1.54
C GLY A 88 -4.24 11.67 0.88
N HIS A 89 -3.80 10.46 1.25
CA HIS A 89 -4.24 9.22 0.61
C HIS A 89 -5.71 8.90 0.86
N SER A 90 -6.30 9.38 1.96
CA SER A 90 -7.74 9.33 2.20
C SER A 90 -8.55 10.01 1.09
N ALA A 91 -8.02 11.09 0.50
CA ALA A 91 -8.66 11.76 -0.62
C ALA A 91 -8.84 10.82 -1.83
N PHE A 92 -7.78 10.10 -2.22
CA PHE A 92 -7.84 9.17 -3.35
C PHE A 92 -8.71 7.95 -3.04
N PHE A 93 -8.59 7.41 -1.83
CA PHE A 93 -9.45 6.33 -1.37
C PHE A 93 -10.92 6.74 -1.39
N GLY A 94 -11.24 7.89 -0.80
CA GLY A 94 -12.60 8.41 -0.78
C GLY A 94 -13.13 8.76 -2.18
N VAL A 95 -12.32 9.36 -3.05
CA VAL A 95 -12.70 9.63 -4.45
C VAL A 95 -13.06 8.34 -5.17
N GLY A 96 -12.23 7.29 -5.07
CA GLY A 96 -12.54 5.99 -5.65
C GLY A 96 -13.85 5.40 -5.10
N ALA A 97 -14.04 5.46 -3.79
CA ALA A 97 -15.23 4.98 -3.11
C ALA A 97 -16.50 5.78 -3.47
N TYR A 98 -16.42 7.11 -3.46
CA TYR A 98 -17.55 7.98 -3.85
C TYR A 98 -17.91 7.85 -5.32
N THR A 99 -16.92 7.62 -6.20
CA THR A 99 -17.20 7.36 -7.63
C THR A 99 -18.12 6.17 -7.79
N VAL A 100 -17.89 5.08 -7.07
CA VAL A 100 -18.77 3.89 -7.07
C VAL A 100 -20.18 4.26 -6.61
N ALA A 101 -20.30 4.95 -5.48
CA ALA A 101 -21.59 5.34 -4.91
C ALA A 101 -22.38 6.28 -5.82
N LEU A 102 -21.71 7.25 -6.47
CA LEU A 102 -22.32 8.19 -7.42
C LEU A 102 -22.74 7.48 -8.71
N MET A 103 -21.95 6.52 -9.21
CA MET A 103 -22.34 5.71 -10.38
C MET A 103 -23.59 4.88 -10.10
N VAL A 104 -23.72 4.32 -8.89
CA VAL A 104 -24.95 3.63 -8.47
C VAL A 104 -26.11 4.59 -8.39
N LYS A 105 -25.94 5.76 -7.73
CA LYS A 105 -27.01 6.71 -7.46
C LYS A 105 -27.57 7.37 -8.74
N TYR A 106 -26.70 7.84 -9.63
CA TYR A 106 -27.07 8.64 -10.79
C TYR A 106 -27.13 7.86 -12.11
N LEU A 107 -26.20 6.91 -12.31
CA LEU A 107 -26.14 6.14 -13.56
C LEU A 107 -26.82 4.77 -13.44
N ARG A 108 -27.22 4.38 -12.23
CA ARG A 108 -27.85 3.08 -11.93
C ARG A 108 -27.04 1.89 -12.46
N ILE A 109 -25.73 2.06 -12.53
CA ILE A 109 -24.79 1.01 -12.91
C ILE A 109 -24.62 0.07 -11.73
N SER A 110 -24.52 -1.25 -12.00
CA SER A 110 -24.27 -2.28 -10.98
C SER A 110 -23.02 -3.11 -11.27
N SER A 111 -22.35 -2.90 -12.41
CA SER A 111 -21.15 -3.68 -12.81
C SER A 111 -19.91 -3.20 -12.08
N MET A 112 -19.18 -4.14 -11.43
CA MET A 112 -17.96 -3.83 -10.68
C MET A 112 -16.81 -3.35 -11.59
N GLU A 113 -16.75 -3.86 -12.81
CA GLU A 113 -15.76 -3.50 -13.82
C GLU A 113 -15.85 -2.01 -14.18
N LEU A 114 -17.09 -1.52 -14.38
CA LEU A 114 -17.34 -0.10 -14.65
C LEU A 114 -17.02 0.77 -13.43
N PHE A 115 -17.29 0.26 -12.21
CA PHE A 115 -16.91 0.96 -10.98
C PHE A 115 -15.39 1.14 -10.88
N LEU A 116 -14.63 0.09 -11.17
CA LEU A 116 -13.15 0.17 -11.18
C LEU A 116 -12.66 1.13 -12.25
N ALA A 117 -13.18 1.06 -13.47
CA ALA A 117 -12.80 1.97 -14.55
C ALA A 117 -13.10 3.44 -14.16
N GLY A 118 -14.29 3.72 -13.64
CA GLY A 118 -14.67 5.04 -13.15
C GLY A 118 -13.78 5.54 -12.02
N ALA A 119 -13.48 4.68 -11.05
CA ALA A 119 -12.61 5.00 -9.94
C ALA A 119 -11.16 5.29 -10.39
N ILE A 120 -10.63 4.55 -11.37
CA ILE A 120 -9.31 4.82 -11.95
C ILE A 120 -9.31 6.20 -12.60
N VAL A 121 -10.30 6.50 -13.46
CA VAL A 121 -10.39 7.80 -14.14
C VAL A 121 -10.50 8.94 -13.15
N ALA A 122 -11.40 8.84 -12.17
CA ALA A 122 -11.58 9.87 -11.14
C ALA A 122 -10.32 10.07 -10.31
N SER A 123 -9.65 8.98 -9.91
CA SER A 123 -8.40 9.04 -9.14
C SER A 123 -7.26 9.64 -9.94
N VAL A 124 -7.14 9.34 -11.25
CA VAL A 124 -6.15 9.97 -12.14
C VAL A 124 -6.38 11.48 -12.20
N LEU A 125 -7.62 11.92 -12.40
CA LEU A 125 -7.95 13.36 -12.49
C LEU A 125 -7.60 14.10 -11.20
N VAL A 126 -8.02 13.57 -10.05
CA VAL A 126 -7.73 14.20 -8.75
C VAL A 126 -6.24 14.13 -8.41
N ALA A 127 -5.58 13.01 -8.69
CA ALA A 127 -4.14 12.88 -8.45
C ALA A 127 -3.33 13.77 -9.40
N ALA A 128 -3.74 13.96 -10.65
CA ALA A 128 -3.10 14.89 -11.56
C ALA A 128 -3.20 16.33 -11.05
N LEU A 129 -4.40 16.76 -10.64
CA LEU A 129 -4.64 18.10 -10.10
C LEU A 129 -3.83 18.35 -8.82
N PHE A 130 -3.91 17.43 -7.85
CA PHE A 130 -3.19 17.55 -6.59
C PHE A 130 -1.67 17.45 -6.80
N GLY A 131 -1.23 16.58 -7.71
CA GLY A 131 0.17 16.35 -8.02
C GLY A 131 0.86 17.59 -8.56
N VAL A 132 0.21 18.37 -9.45
CA VAL A 132 0.77 19.63 -9.98
C VAL A 132 1.11 20.61 -8.86
N VAL A 133 0.29 20.65 -7.82
CA VAL A 133 0.49 21.56 -6.68
C VAL A 133 1.45 20.96 -5.66
N CYS A 134 1.22 19.71 -5.24
CA CYS A 134 1.93 19.08 -4.12
C CYS A 134 3.39 18.74 -4.44
N VAL A 135 3.65 18.21 -5.63
CA VAL A 135 4.97 17.64 -6.00
C VAL A 135 6.09 18.70 -6.11
N ARG A 136 5.71 19.98 -6.18
CA ARG A 136 6.68 21.10 -6.14
C ARG A 136 7.35 21.26 -4.78
N TYR A 137 6.70 20.72 -3.73
CA TYR A 137 7.19 20.81 -2.36
C TYR A 137 7.70 19.45 -1.90
N THR A 138 8.61 19.49 -0.92
CA THR A 138 9.25 18.27 -0.40
C THR A 138 9.15 18.20 1.11
N ARG A 139 9.44 17.02 1.67
CA ARG A 139 9.47 16.77 3.11
C ARG A 139 8.16 17.16 3.80
N ILE A 140 8.23 17.98 4.85
CA ILE A 140 7.09 18.35 5.70
C ILE A 140 6.02 19.12 4.92
N PHE A 141 6.43 20.05 4.04
CA PHE A 141 5.49 20.85 3.25
C PHE A 141 4.63 20.00 2.32
N PHE A 142 5.18 18.96 1.71
CA PHE A 142 4.43 18.01 0.91
C PHE A 142 3.34 17.30 1.74
N GLY A 143 3.70 16.84 2.95
CA GLY A 143 2.77 16.16 3.85
C GLY A 143 1.62 17.06 4.30
N ILE A 144 1.92 18.31 4.71
CA ILE A 144 0.91 19.28 5.14
C ILE A 144 -0.01 19.67 3.98
N LEU A 145 0.54 19.87 2.77
CA LEU A 145 -0.25 20.28 1.60
C LEU A 145 -1.19 19.17 1.14
N THR A 146 -0.72 17.93 1.10
CA THR A 146 -1.58 16.77 0.78
C THR A 146 -2.68 16.56 1.82
N LEU A 147 -2.37 16.80 3.11
CA LEU A 147 -3.37 16.78 4.18
C LEU A 147 -4.41 17.88 3.96
N ALA A 148 -3.99 19.12 3.71
CA ALA A 148 -4.90 20.25 3.49
C ALA A 148 -5.86 19.97 2.32
N LEU A 149 -5.34 19.47 1.18
CA LEU A 149 -6.16 19.13 0.02
C LEU A 149 -7.13 17.99 0.30
N SER A 150 -6.75 17.00 1.11
CA SER A 150 -7.69 15.95 1.51
C SER A 150 -8.83 16.49 2.38
N GLN A 151 -8.53 17.46 3.27
CA GLN A 151 -9.55 18.10 4.10
C GLN A 151 -10.50 18.99 3.28
N VAL A 152 -10.04 19.58 2.19
CA VAL A 152 -10.94 20.28 1.23
C VAL A 152 -11.95 19.30 0.65
N LEU A 153 -11.51 18.13 0.16
CA LEU A 153 -12.43 17.11 -0.37
C LEU A 153 -13.38 16.57 0.70
N TRP A 154 -12.88 16.34 1.90
CA TRP A 154 -13.71 15.93 3.05
C TRP A 154 -14.79 16.98 3.34
N SER A 155 -14.42 18.25 3.42
CA SER A 155 -15.35 19.36 3.67
C SER A 155 -16.39 19.51 2.56
N LEU A 156 -15.97 19.35 1.29
CA LEU A 156 -16.89 19.35 0.14
C LEU A 156 -17.87 18.17 0.23
N ALA A 157 -17.37 16.96 0.50
CA ALA A 157 -18.22 15.77 0.65
C ALA A 157 -19.22 15.94 1.81
N PHE A 158 -18.83 16.56 2.90
CA PHE A 158 -19.69 16.82 4.04
C PHE A 158 -20.75 17.89 3.73
N LYS A 159 -20.36 18.97 3.03
CA LYS A 159 -21.22 20.12 2.76
C LYS A 159 -22.25 19.86 1.66
N PHE A 160 -21.87 19.12 0.62
CA PHE A 160 -22.76 18.82 -0.52
C PHE A 160 -23.66 17.62 -0.25
N PHE A 161 -24.50 17.72 0.79
CA PHE A 161 -25.42 16.67 1.23
C PHE A 161 -26.25 16.05 0.09
N TRP A 162 -26.77 16.88 -0.81
CA TRP A 162 -27.61 16.43 -1.94
C TRP A 162 -26.89 15.47 -2.88
N VAL A 163 -25.59 15.58 -3.01
CA VAL A 163 -24.77 14.74 -3.89
C VAL A 163 -24.27 13.54 -3.14
N THR A 164 -23.61 13.75 -2.00
CA THR A 164 -22.82 12.76 -1.26
C THR A 164 -23.57 12.07 -0.12
N GLY A 165 -24.78 12.53 0.21
CA GLY A 165 -25.52 12.06 1.37
C GLY A 165 -25.00 12.60 2.71
N GLY A 166 -23.95 13.45 2.72
CA GLY A 166 -23.38 14.03 3.93
C GLY A 166 -23.08 12.98 5.01
N THR A 167 -23.50 13.24 6.25
CA THR A 167 -23.31 12.30 7.39
C THR A 167 -24.01 10.97 7.23
N ASP A 168 -25.15 10.93 6.52
CA ASP A 168 -25.92 9.70 6.35
C ASP A 168 -25.25 8.75 5.37
N GLY A 169 -24.33 9.27 4.53
CA GLY A 169 -23.60 8.53 3.53
C GLY A 169 -24.45 8.04 2.36
N LEU A 170 -23.83 7.29 1.48
CA LEU A 170 -24.48 6.65 0.33
C LEU A 170 -24.41 5.14 0.47
N ARG A 171 -25.56 4.48 0.38
CA ARG A 171 -25.64 3.02 0.36
C ARG A 171 -25.32 2.49 -1.02
N VAL A 172 -24.50 1.45 -1.08
CA VAL A 172 -24.12 0.76 -2.30
C VAL A 172 -24.56 -0.70 -2.18
N PRO A 173 -25.46 -1.16 -3.07
CA PRO A 173 -25.86 -2.56 -3.11
C PRO A 173 -24.70 -3.44 -3.56
N THR A 174 -24.86 -4.73 -3.41
CA THR A 174 -23.90 -5.74 -3.92
C THR A 174 -23.79 -5.59 -5.46
N PRO A 175 -22.56 -5.41 -5.99
CA PRO A 175 -22.38 -5.25 -7.43
C PRO A 175 -22.57 -6.56 -8.18
N ALA A 176 -22.92 -6.45 -9.46
CA ALA A 176 -22.82 -7.55 -10.40
C ALA A 176 -21.35 -7.74 -10.81
N LEU A 177 -20.87 -8.98 -10.80
CA LEU A 177 -19.54 -9.38 -11.23
C LEU A 177 -19.62 -10.07 -12.58
N LEU A 178 -18.87 -9.61 -13.59
CA LEU A 178 -18.79 -10.22 -14.93
C LEU A 178 -20.17 -10.48 -15.56
N GLY A 179 -21.13 -9.58 -15.35
CA GLY A 179 -22.49 -9.71 -15.87
C GLY A 179 -23.38 -10.73 -15.13
N MET A 180 -22.85 -11.45 -14.15
CA MET A 180 -23.64 -12.31 -13.28
C MET A 180 -24.30 -11.46 -12.18
N ALA A 181 -25.62 -11.37 -12.22
CA ALA A 181 -26.38 -10.68 -11.17
C ALA A 181 -26.18 -11.42 -9.83
N GLY A 182 -25.45 -10.80 -8.91
CA GLY A 182 -25.16 -11.36 -7.58
C GLY A 182 -26.37 -11.43 -6.63
N ALA A 183 -27.57 -11.47 -7.15
CA ALA A 183 -28.79 -11.12 -6.43
C ALA A 183 -29.55 -12.28 -5.77
N LYS A 184 -29.09 -13.53 -5.83
CA LYS A 184 -29.85 -14.67 -5.28
C LYS A 184 -29.16 -15.44 -4.16
N ALA A 185 -27.88 -15.20 -3.91
CA ALA A 185 -27.17 -15.77 -2.77
C ALA A 185 -27.31 -14.87 -1.53
N ASP A 186 -27.20 -15.45 -0.34
CA ASP A 186 -27.08 -14.66 0.89
C ASP A 186 -25.92 -13.66 0.73
N LYS A 187 -26.16 -12.39 1.09
CA LYS A 187 -25.17 -11.32 0.95
C LYS A 187 -23.83 -11.69 1.59
N MET A 188 -23.88 -12.40 2.71
CA MET A 188 -22.68 -12.81 3.44
C MET A 188 -21.90 -13.87 2.67
N GLU A 189 -22.59 -14.83 2.09
CA GLU A 189 -21.99 -15.88 1.24
C GLU A 189 -21.37 -15.29 -0.03
N PHE A 190 -22.08 -14.38 -0.69
CA PHE A 190 -21.53 -13.66 -1.85
C PHE A 190 -20.25 -12.91 -1.52
N LEU A 191 -20.20 -12.18 -0.40
CA LEU A 191 -19.03 -11.39 0.00
C LEU A 191 -17.86 -12.25 0.46
N SER A 192 -18.13 -13.39 1.13
CA SER A 192 -17.07 -14.26 1.65
C SER A 192 -16.44 -15.19 0.61
N HIS A 193 -17.16 -15.53 -0.46
CA HIS A 193 -16.68 -16.41 -1.53
C HIS A 193 -16.47 -15.66 -2.84
N THR A 194 -17.52 -15.28 -3.53
CA THR A 194 -17.42 -14.73 -4.90
C THR A 194 -16.67 -13.40 -4.93
N TYR A 195 -17.03 -12.48 -4.05
CA TYR A 195 -16.38 -11.17 -3.99
C TYR A 195 -14.94 -11.24 -3.47
N TYR A 196 -14.67 -12.15 -2.52
CA TYR A 196 -13.30 -12.40 -2.04
C TYR A 196 -12.36 -12.79 -3.19
N TYR A 197 -12.77 -13.74 -4.06
CA TYR A 197 -11.94 -14.13 -5.20
C TYR A 197 -11.75 -12.99 -6.19
N TYR A 198 -12.76 -12.18 -6.41
CA TYR A 198 -12.64 -11.01 -7.25
C TYR A 198 -11.60 -10.01 -6.69
N VAL A 199 -11.69 -9.70 -5.39
CA VAL A 199 -10.71 -8.86 -4.69
C VAL A 199 -9.32 -9.47 -4.76
N LEU A 200 -9.19 -10.78 -4.58
CA LEU A 200 -7.90 -11.48 -4.66
C LEU A 200 -7.26 -11.35 -6.05
N VAL A 201 -8.03 -11.52 -7.12
CA VAL A 201 -7.53 -11.35 -8.50
C VAL A 201 -7.03 -9.92 -8.74
N ILE A 202 -7.83 -8.93 -8.36
CA ILE A 202 -7.41 -7.51 -8.50
C ILE A 202 -6.20 -7.20 -7.62
N PHE A 203 -6.14 -7.72 -6.40
CA PHE A 203 -4.99 -7.58 -5.52
C PHE A 203 -3.72 -8.15 -6.16
N LEU A 204 -3.78 -9.38 -6.68
CA LEU A 204 -2.64 -10.01 -7.35
C LEU A 204 -2.22 -9.24 -8.60
N ALA A 205 -3.16 -8.73 -9.38
CA ALA A 205 -2.88 -7.87 -10.54
C ALA A 205 -2.18 -6.57 -10.09
N CYS A 206 -2.68 -5.90 -9.04
CA CYS A 206 -2.06 -4.71 -8.47
C CYS A 206 -0.64 -5.00 -7.94
N VAL A 207 -0.44 -6.11 -7.23
CA VAL A 207 0.90 -6.52 -6.76
C VAL A 207 1.84 -6.74 -7.93
N ALA A 208 1.41 -7.44 -8.98
CA ALA A 208 2.23 -7.69 -10.18
C ALA A 208 2.59 -6.38 -10.90
N VAL A 209 1.63 -5.48 -11.10
CA VAL A 209 1.88 -4.17 -11.72
C VAL A 209 2.86 -3.34 -10.88
N MET A 210 2.63 -3.26 -9.55
CA MET A 210 3.53 -2.53 -8.66
C MET A 210 4.93 -3.14 -8.64
N TRP A 211 5.04 -4.47 -8.68
CA TRP A 211 6.33 -5.17 -8.77
C TRP A 211 7.10 -4.75 -10.02
N VAL A 212 6.44 -4.72 -11.19
CA VAL A 212 7.05 -4.27 -12.45
C VAL A 212 7.48 -2.81 -12.36
N ILE A 213 6.64 -1.92 -11.83
CA ILE A 213 6.95 -0.49 -11.68
C ILE A 213 8.19 -0.29 -10.82
N VAL A 214 8.25 -0.95 -9.68
CA VAL A 214 9.35 -0.78 -8.69
C VAL A 214 10.68 -1.32 -9.20
N HIS A 215 10.66 -2.40 -10.00
CA HIS A 215 11.88 -3.00 -10.56
C HIS A 215 12.29 -2.42 -11.91
N SER A 216 11.46 -1.55 -12.50
CA SER A 216 11.76 -0.83 -13.74
C SER A 216 12.82 0.28 -13.52
N PRO A 217 13.38 0.84 -14.60
CA PRO A 217 14.24 2.03 -14.51
C PRO A 217 13.58 3.20 -13.79
N PHE A 218 12.24 3.33 -13.91
CA PHE A 218 11.47 4.34 -13.20
C PHE A 218 11.56 4.16 -11.67
N GLY A 219 11.36 2.95 -11.16
CA GLY A 219 11.47 2.67 -9.71
C GLY A 219 12.87 2.90 -9.16
N LYS A 220 13.91 2.59 -9.95
CA LYS A 220 15.30 2.88 -9.58
C LYS A 220 15.59 4.39 -9.53
N ALA A 221 15.05 5.16 -10.47
CA ALA A 221 15.16 6.62 -10.47
C ALA A 221 14.49 7.23 -9.23
N LEU A 222 13.31 6.71 -8.81
CA LEU A 222 12.65 7.14 -7.57
C LEU A 222 13.53 6.88 -6.33
N GLN A 223 14.20 5.74 -6.26
CA GLN A 223 15.12 5.43 -5.16
C GLN A 223 16.33 6.37 -5.16
N ALA A 224 16.89 6.68 -6.34
CA ALA A 224 17.97 7.66 -6.46
C ALA A 224 17.55 9.06 -5.97
N ILE A 225 16.33 9.50 -6.32
CA ILE A 225 15.74 10.76 -5.85
C ILE A 225 15.59 10.76 -4.32
N ARG A 226 15.11 9.65 -3.74
CA ARG A 226 14.96 9.49 -2.30
C ARG A 226 16.30 9.60 -1.58
N ASP A 227 17.33 8.97 -2.11
CA ASP A 227 18.64 8.90 -1.47
C ASP A 227 19.38 10.26 -1.54
N ASN A 228 19.35 10.94 -2.70
CA ASN A 228 19.87 12.29 -2.86
C ASN A 228 19.29 12.97 -4.10
N GLU A 229 18.39 13.93 -3.89
CA GLU A 229 17.69 14.68 -4.94
C GLU A 229 18.65 15.45 -5.84
N THR A 230 19.55 16.23 -5.23
CA THR A 230 20.53 17.06 -5.96
C THR A 230 21.46 16.22 -6.84
N ARG A 231 21.89 15.06 -6.34
CA ARG A 231 22.73 14.14 -7.12
C ARG A 231 21.94 13.52 -8.29
N ALA A 232 20.67 13.20 -8.09
CA ALA A 232 19.82 12.69 -9.17
C ALA A 232 19.60 13.72 -10.28
N GLU A 233 19.45 15.01 -9.92
CA GLU A 233 19.35 16.11 -10.89
C GLU A 233 20.62 16.30 -11.70
N PHE A 234 21.80 16.23 -11.07
CA PHE A 234 23.08 16.33 -11.78
C PHE A 234 23.32 15.23 -12.81
N VAL A 235 22.72 14.05 -12.63
CA VAL A 235 22.76 12.93 -13.60
C VAL A 235 21.66 13.06 -14.66
N GLY A 236 20.85 14.14 -14.65
CA GLY A 236 19.82 14.44 -15.65
C GLY A 236 18.42 13.87 -15.34
N VAL A 237 18.16 13.38 -14.12
CA VAL A 237 16.82 12.92 -13.73
C VAL A 237 15.92 14.12 -13.47
N GLN A 238 14.82 14.22 -14.19
CA GLN A 238 13.81 15.28 -14.00
C GLN A 238 12.94 14.96 -12.78
N VAL A 239 13.39 15.33 -11.58
CA VAL A 239 12.80 14.97 -10.28
C VAL A 239 11.30 15.25 -10.21
N TRP A 240 10.86 16.43 -10.68
CA TRP A 240 9.45 16.82 -10.65
C TRP A 240 8.55 15.84 -11.44
N HIS A 241 8.93 15.45 -12.65
CA HIS A 241 8.15 14.53 -13.49
C HIS A 241 8.06 13.13 -12.87
N TYR A 242 9.18 12.61 -12.35
CA TYR A 242 9.21 11.31 -11.68
C TYR A 242 8.33 11.28 -10.43
N ARG A 243 8.37 12.33 -9.61
CA ARG A 243 7.51 12.45 -8.43
C ARG A 243 6.04 12.58 -8.82
N TRP A 244 5.73 13.37 -9.85
CA TRP A 244 4.36 13.56 -10.32
C TRP A 244 3.74 12.25 -10.82
N VAL A 245 4.47 11.48 -11.63
CA VAL A 245 4.02 10.16 -12.09
C VAL A 245 3.88 9.19 -10.92
N ALA A 246 4.82 9.17 -9.97
CA ALA A 246 4.72 8.34 -8.77
C ALA A 246 3.47 8.69 -7.93
N PHE A 247 3.15 9.98 -7.83
CA PHE A 247 1.96 10.47 -7.13
C PHE A 247 0.66 10.03 -7.84
N LEU A 248 0.62 10.11 -9.16
CA LEU A 248 -0.49 9.61 -9.99
C LEU A 248 -0.72 8.11 -9.75
N VAL A 249 0.33 7.31 -9.91
CA VAL A 249 0.25 5.84 -9.72
C VAL A 249 -0.22 5.53 -8.30
N SER A 250 0.35 6.18 -7.30
CA SER A 250 -0.03 6.02 -5.89
C SER A 250 -1.51 6.33 -5.65
N GLY A 251 -2.00 7.43 -6.24
CA GLY A 251 -3.41 7.84 -6.16
C GLY A 251 -4.35 6.83 -6.81
N VAL A 252 -3.98 6.29 -7.98
CA VAL A 252 -4.77 5.27 -8.69
C VAL A 252 -4.90 3.99 -7.87
N PHE A 253 -3.79 3.47 -7.33
CA PHE A 253 -3.85 2.27 -6.48
C PHE A 253 -4.75 2.48 -5.26
N THR A 254 -4.63 3.64 -4.62
CA THR A 254 -5.46 3.97 -3.46
C THR A 254 -6.93 4.15 -3.84
N GLY A 255 -7.23 4.71 -5.02
CA GLY A 255 -8.60 4.83 -5.51
C GLY A 255 -9.23 3.50 -5.90
N VAL A 256 -8.47 2.60 -6.51
CA VAL A 256 -8.90 1.20 -6.77
C VAL A 256 -9.24 0.50 -5.45
N ALA A 257 -8.41 0.66 -4.42
CA ALA A 257 -8.71 0.12 -3.09
C ALA A 257 -10.01 0.71 -2.52
N GLY A 258 -10.25 2.03 -2.67
CA GLY A 258 -11.50 2.66 -2.28
C GLY A 258 -12.72 2.08 -2.99
N ALA A 259 -12.62 1.85 -4.30
CA ALA A 259 -13.72 1.25 -5.07
C ALA A 259 -14.03 -0.19 -4.62
N LEU A 260 -13.01 -1.01 -4.34
CA LEU A 260 -13.17 -2.38 -3.85
C LEU A 260 -13.70 -2.42 -2.41
N TRP A 261 -13.42 -1.40 -1.61
CA TRP A 261 -13.85 -1.35 -0.21
C TRP A 261 -15.35 -1.15 -0.04
N VAL A 262 -15.97 -0.34 -0.92
CA VAL A 262 -17.38 0.07 -0.80
C VAL A 262 -18.35 -1.11 -0.80
N PRO A 263 -18.29 -2.10 -1.70
CA PRO A 263 -19.21 -3.24 -1.67
C PRO A 263 -19.08 -4.10 -0.41
N LEU A 264 -17.87 -4.23 0.14
CA LEU A 264 -17.64 -4.94 1.41
C LEU A 264 -18.39 -4.26 2.56
N ASN A 265 -18.34 -2.92 2.61
CA ASN A 265 -18.95 -2.14 3.68
C ASN A 265 -20.44 -1.86 3.43
N GLY A 266 -20.84 -1.74 2.17
CA GLY A 266 -22.21 -1.43 1.75
C GLY A 266 -22.63 0.04 1.99
N LEU A 267 -21.77 0.85 2.57
CA LEU A 267 -22.01 2.26 2.88
C LEU A 267 -20.71 3.04 2.72
N ILE A 268 -20.78 4.25 2.17
CA ILE A 268 -19.68 5.22 2.16
C ILE A 268 -20.09 6.51 2.86
N THR A 269 -19.25 6.98 3.78
CA THR A 269 -19.42 8.22 4.54
C THR A 269 -18.25 9.16 4.29
N PRO A 270 -18.37 10.47 4.54
CA PRO A 270 -17.27 11.42 4.43
C PRO A 270 -16.05 11.07 5.30
N ASP A 271 -16.22 10.30 6.38
CA ASP A 271 -15.12 9.90 7.27
C ASP A 271 -13.99 9.17 6.54
N ASN A 272 -14.30 8.49 5.43
CA ASN A 272 -13.31 7.84 4.58
C ASN A 272 -12.38 8.82 3.83
N LEU A 273 -12.78 10.10 3.73
CA LEU A 273 -11.97 11.20 3.18
C LEU A 273 -11.16 11.91 4.27
N HIS A 274 -11.48 11.71 5.55
CA HIS A 274 -10.82 12.39 6.65
C HIS A 274 -9.36 11.97 6.79
N TRP A 275 -8.49 12.89 7.23
CA TRP A 275 -7.05 12.64 7.35
C TRP A 275 -6.68 11.47 8.27
N THR A 276 -7.52 11.15 9.26
CA THR A 276 -7.33 9.98 10.14
C THR A 276 -7.28 8.67 9.35
N PHE A 277 -8.04 8.58 8.26
CA PHE A 277 -7.98 7.43 7.37
C PHE A 277 -6.64 7.33 6.64
N SER A 278 -6.05 8.47 6.21
CA SER A 278 -4.66 8.49 5.72
C SER A 278 -3.69 8.00 6.79
N GLY A 279 -3.89 8.38 8.06
CA GLY A 279 -3.11 7.90 9.19
C GLY A 279 -3.14 6.38 9.32
N LYS A 280 -4.29 5.72 9.12
CA LYS A 280 -4.39 4.26 9.10
C LYS A 280 -3.49 3.65 8.02
N ILE A 281 -3.50 4.19 6.79
CA ILE A 281 -2.66 3.69 5.69
C ILE A 281 -1.17 3.86 6.00
N VAL A 282 -0.78 5.00 6.60
CA VAL A 282 0.59 5.24 7.08
C VAL A 282 0.99 4.19 8.11
N PHE A 283 0.16 3.96 9.13
CA PHE A 283 0.45 2.98 10.19
C PHE A 283 0.59 1.55 9.63
N MET A 284 -0.28 1.14 8.73
CA MET A 284 -0.19 -0.16 8.05
C MET A 284 1.16 -0.33 7.34
N THR A 285 1.58 0.71 6.61
CA THR A 285 2.83 0.67 5.84
C THR A 285 4.07 0.67 6.74
N VAL A 286 4.07 1.48 7.80
CA VAL A 286 5.18 1.56 8.76
C VAL A 286 5.28 0.28 9.59
N LEU A 287 4.15 -0.25 10.06
CA LEU A 287 4.08 -1.50 10.82
C LEU A 287 4.67 -2.68 10.03
N GLY A 288 4.30 -2.79 8.76
CA GLY A 288 4.83 -3.83 7.89
C GLY A 288 6.30 -3.64 7.54
N GLY A 289 6.74 -2.38 7.42
CA GLY A 289 8.10 -1.97 7.04
C GLY A 289 8.18 -1.46 5.60
N PHE A 290 8.21 -0.14 5.43
CA PHE A 290 8.15 0.55 4.14
C PHE A 290 9.38 0.32 3.23
N ARG A 291 10.48 -0.22 3.74
CA ARG A 291 11.69 -0.53 2.95
C ARG A 291 11.57 -1.86 2.20
N ALA A 292 10.69 -2.75 2.64
CA ALA A 292 10.46 -4.03 1.98
C ALA A 292 9.21 -3.95 1.11
N PHE A 293 9.25 -4.51 -0.10
CA PHE A 293 8.09 -4.52 -1.02
C PHE A 293 6.86 -5.21 -0.39
N THR A 294 7.06 -6.33 0.30
CA THR A 294 5.99 -7.10 0.95
C THR A 294 5.55 -6.50 2.29
N GLY A 295 6.32 -5.54 2.83
CA GLY A 295 6.02 -4.92 4.11
C GLY A 295 4.60 -4.36 4.21
N PRO A 296 4.20 -3.43 3.33
CA PRO A 296 2.87 -2.83 3.36
C PRO A 296 1.73 -3.85 3.27
N ILE A 297 1.92 -4.94 2.53
CA ILE A 297 0.93 -6.03 2.40
C ILE A 297 0.71 -6.71 3.76
N ILE A 298 1.79 -7.15 4.38
CA ILE A 298 1.74 -7.83 5.69
C ILE A 298 1.24 -6.85 6.76
N GLY A 299 1.70 -5.61 6.72
CA GLY A 299 1.29 -4.58 7.66
C GLY A 299 -0.21 -4.25 7.56
N ALA A 300 -0.77 -4.17 6.36
CA ALA A 300 -2.20 -3.93 6.16
C ALA A 300 -3.06 -5.07 6.70
N VAL A 301 -2.70 -6.31 6.38
CA VAL A 301 -3.41 -7.48 6.89
C VAL A 301 -3.32 -7.54 8.42
N LEU A 302 -2.11 -7.42 8.98
CA LEU A 302 -1.89 -7.46 10.43
C LEU A 302 -2.67 -6.35 11.16
N TYR A 303 -2.60 -5.12 10.65
CA TYR A 303 -3.34 -3.99 11.23
C TYR A 303 -4.85 -4.26 11.24
N ASN A 304 -5.40 -4.77 10.14
CA ASN A 304 -6.83 -5.02 10.01
C ASN A 304 -7.32 -6.09 11.01
N TYR A 305 -6.53 -7.15 11.22
CA TYR A 305 -6.82 -8.15 12.25
C TYR A 305 -6.70 -7.59 13.67
N LEU A 306 -5.69 -6.75 13.94
CA LEU A 306 -5.55 -6.06 15.23
C LEU A 306 -6.71 -5.11 15.50
N GLU A 307 -7.14 -4.33 14.49
CA GLU A 307 -8.29 -3.43 14.59
C GLU A 307 -9.58 -4.22 14.90
N ALA A 308 -9.84 -5.30 14.14
CA ALA A 308 -11.01 -6.13 14.34
C ALA A 308 -11.03 -6.79 15.74
N TYR A 309 -9.89 -7.26 16.21
CA TYR A 309 -9.75 -7.81 17.57
C TYR A 309 -10.01 -6.75 18.64
N ALA A 310 -9.42 -5.57 18.51
CA ALA A 310 -9.59 -4.48 19.48
C ALA A 310 -11.04 -4.00 19.55
N VAL A 311 -11.69 -3.81 18.39
CA VAL A 311 -13.11 -3.41 18.30
C VAL A 311 -14.04 -4.43 19.00
N GLY A 312 -13.74 -5.72 18.85
CA GLY A 312 -14.55 -6.80 19.46
C GLY A 312 -14.42 -6.92 20.98
N HIS A 313 -13.36 -6.36 21.60
CA HIS A 313 -13.07 -6.59 23.02
C HIS A 313 -13.22 -5.35 23.93
N THR A 314 -13.14 -4.14 23.36
CA THR A 314 -13.19 -2.92 24.19
C THR A 314 -13.79 -1.73 23.47
N VAL A 315 -14.51 -0.90 24.26
CA VAL A 315 -15.01 0.40 23.78
C VAL A 315 -13.86 1.38 23.50
N TYR A 316 -12.75 1.23 24.23
CA TYR A 316 -11.54 2.08 24.07
C TYR A 316 -10.57 1.54 23.00
N TRP A 317 -11.08 0.85 21.99
CA TRP A 317 -10.29 0.18 20.98
C TRP A 317 -9.26 1.09 20.27
N GLN A 318 -9.60 2.37 20.07
CA GLN A 318 -8.68 3.35 19.44
C GLN A 318 -7.44 3.60 20.30
N PHE A 319 -7.63 3.72 21.63
CA PHE A 319 -6.52 3.91 22.57
C PHE A 319 -5.65 2.66 22.64
N VAL A 320 -6.26 1.48 22.74
CA VAL A 320 -5.54 0.20 22.77
C VAL A 320 -4.75 0.01 21.47
N LEU A 321 -5.40 0.21 20.33
CA LEU A 321 -4.75 0.08 19.02
C LEU A 321 -3.58 1.07 18.88
N GLY A 322 -3.77 2.34 19.25
CA GLY A 322 -2.71 3.35 19.25
C GLY A 322 -1.53 2.97 20.12
N THR A 323 -1.78 2.50 21.35
CA THR A 323 -0.72 2.05 22.27
C THR A 323 0.04 0.84 21.71
N VAL A 324 -0.67 -0.16 21.19
CA VAL A 324 -0.05 -1.34 20.56
C VAL A 324 0.82 -0.92 19.37
N LEU A 325 0.32 0.00 18.54
CA LEU A 325 1.09 0.49 17.38
C LEU A 325 2.36 1.23 17.80
N VAL A 326 2.29 2.10 18.82
CA VAL A 326 3.48 2.80 19.35
C VAL A 326 4.50 1.80 19.86
N VAL A 327 4.08 0.82 20.66
CA VAL A 327 4.97 -0.24 21.17
C VAL A 327 5.59 -1.04 20.03
N LEU A 328 4.80 -1.43 19.03
CA LEU A 328 5.30 -2.19 17.87
C LEU A 328 6.31 -1.38 17.04
N VAL A 329 6.03 -0.11 16.76
CA VAL A 329 6.93 0.76 15.99
C VAL A 329 8.25 1.01 16.73
N LEU A 330 8.21 1.22 18.05
CA LEU A 330 9.42 1.38 18.88
C LEU A 330 10.22 0.08 18.99
N SER A 331 9.54 -1.07 19.11
CA SER A 331 10.19 -2.39 19.22
C SER A 331 10.74 -2.90 17.88
N LEU A 332 10.10 -2.53 16.75
CA LEU A 332 10.41 -3.02 15.41
C LEU A 332 10.77 -1.85 14.45
N PRO A 333 11.91 -1.18 14.63
CA PRO A 333 12.25 0.04 13.87
C PRO A 333 12.38 -0.17 12.35
N THR A 334 12.48 -1.42 11.88
CA THR A 334 12.47 -1.77 10.44
C THR A 334 11.14 -2.40 10.00
N GLY A 335 10.13 -2.37 10.87
CA GLY A 335 8.86 -3.05 10.66
C GLY A 335 8.95 -4.57 10.87
N VAL A 336 7.80 -5.24 10.81
CA VAL A 336 7.70 -6.69 11.03
C VAL A 336 8.54 -7.46 10.02
N VAL A 337 8.43 -7.15 8.73
CA VAL A 337 9.16 -7.85 7.66
C VAL A 337 10.67 -7.62 7.75
N GLY A 338 11.09 -6.38 8.01
CA GLY A 338 12.52 -6.06 8.13
C GLY A 338 13.18 -6.73 9.35
N THR A 339 12.45 -6.84 10.45
CA THR A 339 12.96 -7.51 11.67
C THR A 339 13.01 -9.02 11.49
N ALA A 340 11.98 -9.64 10.89
CA ALA A 340 11.97 -11.06 10.56
C ALA A 340 13.14 -11.42 9.62
N GLY A 341 13.41 -10.58 8.61
CA GLY A 341 14.56 -10.77 7.71
C GLY A 341 15.89 -10.79 8.44
N ARG A 342 16.12 -9.82 9.34
CA ARG A 342 17.36 -9.76 10.16
C ARG A 342 17.53 -10.96 11.10
N LEU A 343 16.44 -11.43 11.70
CA LEU A 343 16.48 -12.62 12.56
C LEU A 343 16.86 -13.87 11.76
N LEU A 344 16.27 -14.06 10.57
CA LEU A 344 16.60 -15.17 9.68
C LEU A 344 18.06 -15.14 9.20
N GLU A 345 18.61 -13.96 8.94
CA GLU A 345 20.03 -13.82 8.58
C GLU A 345 20.98 -14.19 9.72
N ARG A 346 20.65 -13.80 10.95
CA ARG A 346 21.42 -14.18 12.14
C ARG A 346 21.44 -15.71 12.34
N TRP A 347 20.29 -16.36 12.26
CA TRP A 347 20.19 -17.82 12.36
C TRP A 347 21.00 -18.56 11.29
N ARG A 348 21.02 -18.04 10.06
CA ARG A 348 21.82 -18.60 8.97
C ARG A 348 23.32 -18.41 9.16
N SER A 349 23.76 -17.31 9.75
CA SER A 349 25.17 -17.06 10.04
C SER A 349 25.68 -17.96 11.16
N GLU A 350 24.89 -18.17 12.22
CA GLU A 350 25.21 -19.06 13.33
C GLU A 350 25.25 -20.54 12.92
N GLY A 351 24.39 -20.99 12.00
CA GLY A 351 24.40 -22.35 11.45
C GLY A 351 25.53 -22.63 10.46
N ARG A 352 26.26 -21.61 9.98
CA ARG A 352 27.45 -21.77 9.13
C ARG A 352 28.78 -21.81 9.94
N SER A 353 28.73 -21.40 11.19
CA SER A 353 29.92 -21.40 12.09
C SER A 353 30.02 -22.65 12.93
N ARG A 354 29.05 -23.55 12.81
CA ARG A 354 29.10 -24.93 13.35
C ARG A 354 29.31 -25.94 12.21
#